data_6ea5b62578623c163d9178efbdfcb164
#
_entry.id   6ea5b62578623c163d9178efbdfcb164
#
_cell.length_a   1.000
_cell.length_b   1.000
_cell.length_c   1.000
_cell.angle_alpha   90.00
_cell.angle_beta   90.00
_cell.angle_gamma   90.00
#
_symmetry.space_group_name_H-M   'P 1'
#
loop_
_entity.id
_entity.type
_entity.pdbx_description
1 polymer ?
#
loop_
_entity_poly.entity_id
_entity_poly.type
_entity_poly.pdbx_seq_one_letter_code
_entity_poly.pdbx_strand_id
1 'polypeptide(L)'
;MKQVLYILLLSLIAQNFDATTNLKDETVWLTQEQMSKLFGKAKSTINEHIKNVYKEGELIEKETMTKFENSEFADKPTNYYNLDMIISVGYRVKSQNGILFRKWATRY
;
A
#
# COMPACT_ATOMS: atom_id res chain seq x y z
N MET A 1 -17.63 -1.59 6.49
CA MET A 1 -16.55 -2.57 6.30
C MET A 1 -15.25 -1.89 5.92
N LYS A 2 -15.23 -1.08 4.88
CA LYS A 2 -14.00 -0.37 4.49
C LYS A 2 -13.42 0.52 5.58
N GLN A 3 -14.27 1.18 6.37
CA GLN A 3 -13.79 2.06 7.45
C GLN A 3 -13.10 1.29 8.56
N VAL A 4 -13.62 0.13 8.93
CA VAL A 4 -12.98 -0.70 9.95
C VAL A 4 -11.65 -1.23 9.44
N LEU A 5 -11.62 -1.70 8.19
CA LEU A 5 -10.41 -2.17 7.54
C LEU A 5 -9.34 -1.06 7.51
N TYR A 6 -9.75 0.14 7.17
CA TYR A 6 -8.90 1.32 7.10
C TYR A 6 -8.27 1.65 8.46
N ILE A 7 -9.08 1.69 9.52
CA ILE A 7 -8.60 2.00 10.87
C ILE A 7 -7.60 0.95 11.35
N LEU A 8 -7.90 -0.32 11.10
CA LEU A 8 -7.01 -1.40 11.52
C LEU A 8 -5.70 -1.39 10.74
N LEU A 9 -5.76 -1.06 9.45
CA LEU A 9 -4.55 -0.92 8.65
C LEU A 9 -3.68 0.23 9.16
N LEU A 10 -4.29 1.35 9.53
CA LEU A 10 -3.56 2.47 10.13
C LEU A 10 -2.85 2.06 11.42
N SER A 11 -3.53 1.29 12.28
CA SER A 11 -2.94 0.79 13.50
C SER A 11 -1.75 -0.10 13.21
N LEU A 12 -1.88 -0.99 12.24
CA LEU A 12 -0.81 -1.89 11.84
C LEU A 12 0.40 -1.13 11.32
N ILE A 13 0.16 -0.13 10.48
CA ILE A 13 1.22 0.71 9.92
C ILE A 13 1.91 1.49 11.03
N ALA A 14 1.16 2.08 11.95
CA ALA A 14 1.72 2.87 13.04
C ALA A 14 2.59 2.02 13.97
N GLN A 15 2.25 0.75 14.14
CA GLN A 15 3.02 -0.15 15.00
C GLN A 15 4.30 -0.65 14.36
N ASN A 16 4.32 -0.82 13.04
CA ASN A 16 5.39 -1.52 12.37
C ASN A 16 6.44 -0.63 11.71
N PHE A 17 6.11 0.61 11.43
CA PHE A 17 7.10 1.53 10.91
C PHE A 17 6.62 2.97 11.01
N ASP A 18 7.59 3.86 11.05
CA ASP A 18 7.37 5.28 11.18
C ASP A 18 7.03 5.86 9.81
N ALA A 19 5.84 5.60 9.34
CA ALA A 19 5.40 6.00 8.02
C ALA A 19 4.50 7.22 8.09
N THR A 20 4.73 8.13 7.16
CA THR A 20 3.81 9.23 6.95
C THR A 20 2.66 8.70 6.11
N THR A 21 1.48 8.63 6.70
CA THR A 21 0.28 8.26 5.95
C THR A 21 -0.49 9.51 5.59
N ASN A 22 -0.99 9.54 4.37
CA ASN A 22 -1.83 10.64 3.92
C ASN A 22 -3.28 10.18 3.94
N LEU A 23 -4.11 10.87 4.72
CA LEU A 23 -5.51 10.48 4.94
C LEU A 23 -6.47 11.19 3.97
N LYS A 24 -5.98 11.51 2.79
CA LYS A 24 -6.81 12.16 1.79
C LYS A 24 -7.93 11.21 1.34
N ASP A 25 -9.15 11.71 1.30
CA ASP A 25 -10.34 10.99 0.82
C ASP A 25 -10.61 9.69 1.59
N GLU A 26 -10.32 9.70 2.89
CA GLU A 26 -10.56 8.55 3.77
C GLU A 26 -9.83 7.29 3.31
N THR A 27 -8.67 7.46 2.69
CA THR A 27 -7.84 6.33 2.28
C THR A 27 -6.42 6.51 2.81
N VAL A 28 -5.68 5.42 2.78
CA VAL A 28 -4.25 5.42 3.11
C VAL A 28 -3.46 5.42 1.81
N TRP A 29 -2.41 6.21 1.77
CA TRP A 29 -1.51 6.29 0.61
C TRP A 29 -0.12 5.85 1.06
N LEU A 30 0.41 4.81 0.44
CA LEU A 30 1.75 4.29 0.76
C LEU A 30 2.62 4.25 -0.49
N THR A 31 3.92 4.45 -0.27
CA THR A 31 4.93 4.26 -1.31
C THR A 31 5.26 2.77 -1.44
N GLN A 32 5.98 2.42 -2.51
CA GLN A 32 6.47 1.05 -2.66
C GLN A 32 7.42 0.67 -1.52
N GLU A 33 8.24 1.61 -1.06
CA GLU A 33 9.14 1.35 0.05
C GLU A 33 8.38 1.06 1.34
N GLN A 34 7.32 1.81 1.60
CA GLN A 34 6.48 1.57 2.77
C GLN A 34 5.78 0.22 2.69
N MET A 35 5.29 -0.15 1.50
CA MET A 35 4.69 -1.47 1.30
C MET A 35 5.72 -2.58 1.45
N SER A 36 6.95 -2.35 1.00
CA SER A 36 8.06 -3.29 1.18
C SER A 36 8.24 -3.61 2.66
N LYS A 37 8.25 -2.58 3.50
CA LYS A 37 8.39 -2.77 4.95
C LYS A 37 7.16 -3.43 5.56
N LEU A 38 5.97 -3.03 5.13
CA LEU A 38 4.73 -3.59 5.64
C LEU A 38 4.63 -5.09 5.39
N PHE A 39 4.94 -5.52 4.17
CA PHE A 39 4.78 -6.92 3.77
C PHE A 39 6.05 -7.75 3.92
N GLY A 40 7.17 -7.13 4.28
CA GLY A 40 8.43 -7.85 4.44
C GLY A 40 8.96 -8.41 3.13
N LYS A 41 8.84 -7.65 2.06
CA LYS A 41 9.32 -8.05 0.73
C LYS A 41 10.16 -6.93 0.12
N ALA A 42 11.03 -7.30 -0.82
CA ALA A 42 11.85 -6.33 -1.50
C ALA A 42 11.00 -5.35 -2.31
N LYS A 43 11.47 -4.12 -2.43
CA LYS A 43 10.78 -3.08 -3.20
C LYS A 43 10.54 -3.52 -4.65
N SER A 44 11.49 -4.24 -5.25
CA SER A 44 11.35 -4.76 -6.61
C SER A 44 10.20 -5.75 -6.73
N THR A 45 10.00 -6.58 -5.72
CA THR A 45 8.88 -7.52 -5.69
C THR A 45 7.55 -6.77 -5.60
N ILE A 46 7.47 -5.76 -4.74
CA ILE A 46 6.28 -4.91 -4.62
C ILE A 46 5.98 -4.24 -5.96
N ASN A 47 7.00 -3.67 -6.60
CA ASN A 47 6.84 -3.02 -7.89
C ASN A 47 6.28 -3.98 -8.95
N GLU A 48 6.76 -5.20 -8.97
CA GLU A 48 6.28 -6.21 -9.92
C GLU A 48 4.81 -6.57 -9.67
N HIS A 49 4.42 -6.72 -8.42
CA HIS A 49 3.01 -6.96 -8.09
C HIS A 49 2.12 -5.81 -8.54
N ILE A 50 2.56 -4.58 -8.31
CA ILE A 50 1.80 -3.39 -8.74
C ILE A 50 1.62 -3.39 -10.26
N LYS A 51 2.71 -3.64 -11.00
CA LYS A 51 2.64 -3.70 -12.46
C LYS A 51 1.67 -4.75 -12.94
N ASN A 52 1.67 -5.91 -12.30
CA ASN A 52 0.79 -7.01 -12.67
C ASN A 52 -0.68 -6.69 -12.36
N VAL A 53 -0.95 -6.00 -11.25
CA VAL A 53 -2.31 -5.55 -10.93
C VAL A 53 -2.87 -4.69 -12.06
N TYR A 54 -2.09 -3.73 -12.52
CA TYR A 54 -2.52 -2.86 -13.63
C TYR A 54 -2.60 -3.62 -14.96
N LYS A 55 -1.63 -4.45 -15.24
CA LYS A 55 -1.58 -5.23 -16.48
C LYS A 55 -2.78 -6.16 -16.60
N GLU A 56 -3.19 -6.77 -15.51
CA GLU A 56 -4.33 -7.68 -15.48
C GLU A 56 -5.67 -6.97 -15.42
N GLY A 57 -5.66 -5.66 -15.33
CA GLY A 57 -6.89 -4.86 -15.30
C GLY A 57 -7.63 -4.91 -13.98
N GLU A 58 -6.99 -5.39 -12.92
CA GLU A 58 -7.63 -5.47 -11.61
C GLU A 58 -7.95 -4.09 -11.06
N LEU A 59 -7.02 -3.13 -11.23
CA LEU A 59 -7.19 -1.75 -10.80
C LEU A 59 -6.77 -0.80 -11.91
N ILE A 60 -7.24 0.43 -11.84
CA ILE A 60 -6.92 1.49 -12.79
C ILE A 60 -5.91 2.44 -12.16
N GLU A 61 -4.81 2.70 -12.86
CA GLU A 61 -3.72 3.52 -12.34
C GLU A 61 -4.17 4.92 -11.93
N LYS A 62 -4.99 5.57 -12.76
CA LYS A 62 -5.47 6.92 -12.46
C LYS A 62 -6.23 7.02 -11.15
N GLU A 63 -6.88 5.94 -10.74
CA GLU A 63 -7.73 5.93 -9.55
C GLU A 63 -6.98 5.47 -8.30
N THR A 64 -5.83 4.82 -8.48
CA THR A 64 -5.16 4.14 -7.36
C THR A 64 -3.74 4.64 -7.10
N MET A 65 -3.22 5.52 -7.95
CA MET A 65 -1.88 6.04 -7.79
C MET A 65 -1.89 7.56 -7.90
N THR A 66 -1.08 8.21 -7.08
CA THR A 66 -0.86 9.64 -7.16
C THR A 66 0.61 9.94 -6.94
N LYS A 67 1.03 11.13 -7.36
CA LYS A 67 2.42 11.58 -7.16
C LYS A 67 2.42 12.75 -6.22
N PHE A 68 3.26 12.67 -5.19
CA PHE A 68 3.51 13.78 -4.28
C PHE A 68 4.99 14.15 -4.32
N GLU A 69 5.27 15.43 -4.18
CA GLU A 69 6.62 15.90 -3.92
C GLU A 69 6.82 15.89 -2.41
N ASN A 70 7.71 15.03 -1.94
CA ASN A 70 7.89 14.79 -0.51
C ASN A 70 8.61 15.92 0.21
N SER A 71 9.41 16.71 -0.52
CA SER A 71 10.08 17.87 0.04
C SER A 71 10.51 18.78 -1.09
N GLU A 72 10.80 20.04 -0.75
CA GLU A 72 11.32 21.00 -1.71
C GLU A 72 12.69 20.62 -2.26
N PHE A 73 13.37 19.66 -1.63
CA PHE A 73 14.67 19.17 -2.05
C PHE A 73 14.59 17.87 -2.83
N ALA A 74 13.43 17.32 -2.99
CA ALA A 74 13.26 16.06 -3.73
C ALA A 74 13.31 16.36 -5.23
N ASP A 75 14.20 15.65 -5.95
CA ASP A 75 14.37 15.84 -7.39
C ASP A 75 13.24 15.20 -8.19
N LYS A 76 12.55 14.22 -7.61
CA LYS A 76 11.52 13.47 -8.32
C LYS A 76 10.29 13.27 -7.43
N PRO A 77 9.08 13.41 -8.02
CA PRO A 77 7.87 13.06 -7.32
C PRO A 77 7.88 11.57 -6.96
N THR A 78 7.34 11.24 -5.82
CA THR A 78 7.22 9.86 -5.37
C THR A 78 5.82 9.36 -5.65
N ASN A 79 5.71 8.14 -6.18
CA ASN A 79 4.41 7.51 -6.41
C ASN A 79 3.86 6.95 -5.11
N TYR A 80 2.61 7.28 -4.83
CA TYR A 80 1.87 6.76 -3.70
C TYR A 80 0.68 5.96 -4.23
N TYR A 81 0.37 4.89 -3.55
CA TYR A 81 -0.71 3.97 -3.93
C TYR A 81 -1.74 3.91 -2.83
N ASN A 82 -3.03 3.87 -3.22
CA ASN A 82 -4.11 3.92 -2.24
C ASN A 82 -4.39 2.55 -1.61
N LEU A 83 -5.40 2.54 -0.72
CA LEU A 83 -5.76 1.32 0.01
C LEU A 83 -6.12 0.16 -0.91
N ASP A 84 -6.83 0.42 -2.01
CA ASP A 84 -7.19 -0.66 -2.93
C ASP A 84 -5.95 -1.37 -3.49
N MET A 85 -4.92 -0.61 -3.85
CA MET A 85 -3.67 -1.19 -4.31
C MET A 85 -2.95 -1.94 -3.18
N ILE A 86 -2.94 -1.36 -1.98
CA ILE A 86 -2.29 -2.00 -0.84
C ILE A 86 -2.93 -3.37 -0.56
N ILE A 87 -4.25 -3.45 -0.61
CA ILE A 87 -4.98 -4.70 -0.41
C ILE A 87 -4.64 -5.70 -1.53
N SER A 88 -4.65 -5.25 -2.78
CA SER A 88 -4.33 -6.12 -3.92
C SER A 88 -2.93 -6.69 -3.83
N VAL A 89 -1.95 -5.86 -3.46
CA VAL A 89 -0.58 -6.32 -3.26
C VAL A 89 -0.51 -7.31 -2.09
N GLY A 90 -1.22 -7.00 -1.01
CA GLY A 90 -1.25 -7.87 0.17
C GLY A 90 -1.75 -9.28 -0.14
N TYR A 91 -2.69 -9.41 -1.07
CA TYR A 91 -3.18 -10.72 -1.49
C TYR A 91 -2.20 -11.47 -2.37
N ARG A 92 -1.25 -10.79 -2.97
CA ARG A 92 -0.29 -11.40 -3.90
C ARG A 92 1.04 -11.80 -3.25
N VAL A 93 1.42 -11.12 -2.16
CA VAL A 93 2.73 -11.38 -1.55
C VAL A 93 2.75 -12.70 -0.80
N LYS A 94 3.85 -13.42 -0.94
CA LYS A 94 4.07 -14.70 -0.25
C LYS A 94 5.08 -14.48 0.87
N SER A 95 4.58 -14.01 2.01
CA SER A 95 5.42 -13.76 3.18
C SER A 95 4.58 -13.94 4.43
N GLN A 96 5.26 -14.02 5.56
CA GLN A 96 4.58 -14.12 6.86
C GLN A 96 3.66 -12.93 7.08
N ASN A 97 4.16 -11.73 6.79
CA ASN A 97 3.37 -10.51 6.94
C ASN A 97 2.20 -10.47 5.95
N GLY A 98 2.39 -10.97 4.74
CA GLY A 98 1.32 -11.07 3.77
C GLY A 98 0.22 -12.01 4.22
N ILE A 99 0.59 -13.13 4.82
CA ILE A 99 -0.38 -14.08 5.38
C ILE A 99 -1.18 -13.41 6.50
N LEU A 100 -0.51 -12.74 7.42
CA LEU A 100 -1.16 -12.05 8.51
C LEU A 100 -2.09 -10.96 8.00
N PHE A 101 -1.64 -10.20 7.01
CA PHE A 101 -2.45 -9.17 6.39
C PHE A 101 -3.73 -9.73 5.77
N ARG A 102 -3.62 -10.83 5.02
CA ARG A 102 -4.79 -11.46 4.39
C ARG A 102 -5.78 -11.98 5.41
N LYS A 103 -5.29 -12.61 6.48
CA LYS A 103 -6.15 -13.10 7.56
C LYS A 103 -6.90 -11.96 8.22
N TRP A 104 -6.21 -10.86 8.45
CA TRP A 104 -6.82 -9.67 9.03
C TRP A 104 -7.83 -9.04 8.06
N ALA A 105 -7.47 -8.90 6.79
CA ALA A 105 -8.33 -8.25 5.79
C ALA A 105 -9.63 -9.02 5.54
N THR A 106 -9.58 -10.36 5.56
CA THR A 106 -10.77 -11.17 5.34
C THR A 106 -11.71 -11.22 6.54
N ARG A 107 -11.24 -10.81 7.71
CA ARG A 107 -12.04 -10.75 8.92
C ARG A 107 -13.00 -9.56 8.91
N TYR A 108 -12.65 -8.55 8.22
CA TYR A 108 -13.34 -7.28 8.18
C TYR A 108 -13.68 -6.88 6.76
#